data_824f06aa6e0c242304bd268042fa3a67
#
_entry.id   824f06aa6e0c242304bd268042fa3a67
#
_cell.length_a   1.000
_cell.length_b   1.000
_cell.length_c   1.000
_cell.angle_alpha   90.00
_cell.angle_beta   90.00
_cell.angle_gamma   90.00
#
_symmetry.space_group_name_H-M   'P 1'
#
loop_
_entity.id
_entity.type
_entity.pdbx_description
1 polymer ?
#
loop_
_entity_poly.entity_id
_entity_poly.type
_entity_poly.pdbx_seq_one_letter_code
_entity_poly.pdbx_strand_id
1 'polypeptide(L)'
;MSASMYGAGVEYALHSMLILATQSAPVSVSDLAGYQGIPERFLAKIFTRLKNARLVKGMEGVAGGFVLAKPAENIDVMEVLRAVDPGRSLFTCAEIRQNCALFGETPPGWAVSGPCRIHAFMEEAERKLQTFLASRTLADLVCEYSCKAPKKFARETEGWFLDRKKDRVARRQAGGSGEL
;
A
#
# COMPACT_ATOMS: atom_id res chain seq x y z
N MET A 1 -14.14 17.79 -3.32
CA MET A 1 -13.37 16.55 -3.11
C MET A 1 -12.51 16.77 -1.88
N SER A 2 -12.66 15.95 -0.85
CA SER A 2 -11.82 16.03 0.36
C SER A 2 -10.40 15.63 -0.01
N ALA A 3 -9.40 16.43 0.34
CA ALA A 3 -8.00 16.06 0.17
C ALA A 3 -7.69 14.90 1.13
N SER A 4 -7.38 13.73 0.59
CA SER A 4 -7.00 12.57 1.39
C SER A 4 -5.57 12.75 1.91
N MET A 5 -5.32 12.35 3.15
CA MET A 5 -3.97 12.34 3.74
C MET A 5 -3.05 11.39 2.96
N TYR A 6 -3.55 10.24 2.54
CA TYR A 6 -2.83 9.27 1.72
C TYR A 6 -3.41 9.22 0.32
N GLY A 7 -2.55 9.07 -0.70
CA GLY A 7 -2.98 8.97 -2.09
C GLY A 7 -3.67 7.63 -2.40
N ALA A 8 -4.40 7.57 -3.52
CA ALA A 8 -5.07 6.35 -4.01
C ALA A 8 -4.13 5.13 -4.11
N GLY A 9 -2.82 5.36 -4.26
CA GLY A 9 -1.84 4.29 -4.31
C GLY A 9 -1.80 3.42 -3.05
N VAL A 10 -2.03 4.02 -1.87
CA VAL A 10 -2.08 3.28 -0.59
C VAL A 10 -3.33 2.40 -0.54
N GLU A 11 -4.49 2.94 -0.93
CA GLU A 11 -5.74 2.18 -1.03
C GLU A 11 -5.59 0.97 -1.95
N TYR A 12 -5.05 1.18 -3.16
CA TYR A 12 -4.83 0.12 -4.14
C TYR A 12 -3.84 -0.94 -3.65
N ALA A 13 -2.79 -0.52 -2.94
CA ALA A 13 -1.82 -1.44 -2.35
C ALA A 13 -2.46 -2.32 -1.29
N LEU A 14 -3.18 -1.74 -0.32
CA LEU A 14 -3.82 -2.48 0.76
C LEU A 14 -4.86 -3.46 0.21
N HIS A 15 -5.74 -3.04 -0.69
CA HIS A 15 -6.72 -3.92 -1.33
C HIS A 15 -6.06 -5.06 -2.12
N SER A 16 -5.00 -4.78 -2.87
CA SER A 16 -4.28 -5.80 -3.62
C SER A 16 -3.57 -6.81 -2.71
N MET A 17 -2.98 -6.33 -1.61
CA MET A 17 -2.32 -7.21 -0.64
C MET A 17 -3.31 -8.06 0.14
N LEU A 18 -4.52 -7.55 0.45
CA LEU A 18 -5.61 -8.35 1.01
C LEU A 18 -5.97 -9.52 0.08
N ILE A 19 -6.08 -9.27 -1.23
CA ILE A 19 -6.34 -10.33 -2.19
C ILE A 19 -5.19 -11.34 -2.17
N LEU A 20 -3.93 -10.90 -2.30
CA LEU A 20 -2.77 -11.81 -2.26
C LEU A 20 -2.76 -12.69 -1.00
N ALA A 21 -3.14 -12.14 0.15
CA ALA A 21 -3.19 -12.87 1.41
C ALA A 21 -4.25 -13.98 1.43
N THR A 22 -5.27 -13.89 0.58
CA THR A 22 -6.37 -14.86 0.49
C THR A 22 -6.22 -15.87 -0.64
N GLN A 23 -5.23 -15.68 -1.54
CA GLN A 23 -5.02 -16.55 -2.68
C GLN A 23 -3.99 -17.65 -2.39
N SER A 24 -4.30 -18.88 -2.82
CA SER A 24 -3.40 -20.04 -2.73
C SER A 24 -2.32 -20.07 -3.82
N ALA A 25 -2.48 -19.28 -4.89
CA ALA A 25 -1.59 -19.26 -6.06
C ALA A 25 -1.11 -17.84 -6.37
N PRO A 26 0.04 -17.68 -7.07
CA PRO A 26 0.51 -16.38 -7.51
C PRO A 26 -0.52 -15.68 -8.40
N VAL A 27 -0.70 -14.36 -8.18
CA VAL A 27 -1.64 -13.51 -8.91
C VAL A 27 -0.87 -12.48 -9.73
N SER A 28 -1.24 -12.32 -11.00
CA SER A 28 -0.61 -11.31 -11.87
C SER A 28 -1.14 -9.91 -11.56
N VAL A 29 -0.31 -8.89 -11.81
CA VAL A 29 -0.72 -7.49 -11.66
C VAL A 29 -1.87 -7.16 -12.61
N SER A 30 -1.86 -7.72 -13.83
CA SER A 30 -2.93 -7.52 -14.82
C SER A 30 -4.27 -8.05 -14.32
N ASP A 31 -4.27 -9.25 -13.70
CA ASP A 31 -5.51 -9.81 -13.15
C ASP A 31 -5.99 -9.01 -11.93
N LEU A 32 -5.08 -8.60 -11.03
CA LEU A 32 -5.44 -7.73 -9.90
C LEU A 32 -6.06 -6.41 -10.39
N ALA A 33 -5.44 -5.80 -11.40
CA ALA A 33 -5.92 -4.57 -12.00
C ALA A 33 -7.31 -4.73 -12.60
N GLY A 34 -7.51 -5.80 -13.37
CA GLY A 34 -8.83 -6.13 -13.97
C GLY A 34 -9.89 -6.44 -12.92
N TYR A 35 -9.53 -7.18 -11.87
CA TYR A 35 -10.45 -7.53 -10.77
C TYR A 35 -10.93 -6.30 -9.99
N GLN A 36 -10.02 -5.34 -9.74
CA GLN A 36 -10.30 -4.15 -8.92
C GLN A 36 -10.70 -2.91 -9.75
N GLY A 37 -10.68 -2.97 -11.08
CA GLY A 37 -10.94 -1.81 -11.93
C GLY A 37 -9.87 -0.73 -11.82
N ILE A 38 -8.61 -1.11 -11.56
CA ILE A 38 -7.47 -0.20 -11.39
C ILE A 38 -6.66 -0.16 -12.69
N PRO A 39 -6.12 1.01 -13.11
CA PRO A 39 -5.21 1.07 -14.26
C PRO A 39 -3.96 0.21 -14.03
N GLU A 40 -3.72 -0.79 -14.90
CA GLU A 40 -2.64 -1.77 -14.74
C GLU A 40 -1.26 -1.12 -14.59
N ARG A 41 -0.95 -0.10 -15.42
CA ARG A 41 0.34 0.62 -15.36
C ARG A 41 0.57 1.30 -14.01
N PHE A 42 -0.50 1.76 -13.37
CA PHE A 42 -0.41 2.37 -12.05
C PHE A 42 -0.17 1.32 -10.98
N LEU A 43 -0.92 0.22 -11.02
CA LEU A 43 -0.77 -0.90 -10.09
C LEU A 43 0.63 -1.55 -10.21
N ALA A 44 1.17 -1.67 -11.42
CA ALA A 44 2.53 -2.19 -11.65
C ALA A 44 3.62 -1.36 -10.93
N LYS A 45 3.49 -0.02 -10.91
CA LYS A 45 4.40 0.85 -10.16
C LYS A 45 4.29 0.62 -8.65
N ILE A 46 3.08 0.41 -8.13
CA ILE A 46 2.85 0.06 -6.72
C ILE A 46 3.53 -1.27 -6.39
N PHE A 47 3.34 -2.30 -7.22
CA PHE A 47 3.96 -3.60 -7.01
C PHE A 47 5.48 -3.58 -7.08
N THR A 48 6.06 -2.71 -7.93
CA THR A 48 7.51 -2.47 -7.92
C THR A 48 7.98 -1.94 -6.56
N ARG A 49 7.27 -0.98 -5.96
CA ARG A 49 7.59 -0.44 -4.64
C ARG A 49 7.42 -1.50 -3.54
N LEU A 50 6.31 -2.24 -3.54
CA LEU A 50 6.06 -3.33 -2.60
C LEU A 50 7.14 -4.43 -2.69
N LYS A 51 7.59 -4.79 -3.91
CA LYS A 51 8.69 -5.74 -4.14
C LYS A 51 10.01 -5.22 -3.57
N ASN A 52 10.35 -3.95 -3.83
CA ASN A 52 11.55 -3.32 -3.30
C ASN A 52 11.55 -3.27 -1.77
N ALA A 53 10.38 -3.08 -1.15
CA ALA A 53 10.18 -3.15 0.29
C ALA A 53 10.11 -4.60 0.85
N ARG A 54 10.25 -5.62 -0.01
CA ARG A 54 10.15 -7.05 0.36
C ARG A 54 8.82 -7.44 1.01
N LEU A 55 7.74 -6.76 0.66
CA LEU A 55 6.39 -7.10 1.11
C LEU A 55 5.72 -8.11 0.18
N VAL A 56 6.10 -8.09 -1.11
CA VAL A 56 5.69 -9.08 -2.10
C VAL A 56 6.92 -9.64 -2.82
N LYS A 57 6.81 -10.85 -3.35
CA LYS A 57 7.81 -11.48 -4.22
C LYS A 57 7.18 -11.93 -5.53
N GLY A 58 7.91 -11.75 -6.64
CA GLY A 58 7.52 -12.25 -7.95
C GLY A 58 7.82 -13.74 -8.07
N MET A 59 6.91 -14.47 -8.70
CA MET A 59 7.07 -15.84 -9.14
C MET A 59 7.16 -15.85 -10.67
N GLU A 60 8.21 -16.45 -11.21
CA GLU A 60 8.47 -16.48 -12.64
C GLU A 60 7.62 -17.52 -13.38
N GLY A 61 7.56 -17.38 -14.71
CA GLY A 61 6.87 -18.29 -15.60
C GLY A 61 5.49 -17.81 -16.07
N VAL A 62 4.86 -18.62 -16.93
CA VAL A 62 3.55 -18.30 -17.55
C VAL A 62 2.43 -18.22 -16.52
N ALA A 63 2.51 -19.09 -15.52
CA ALA A 63 1.60 -19.11 -14.37
C ALA A 63 2.08 -18.22 -13.21
N GLY A 64 3.11 -17.40 -13.47
CA GLY A 64 3.72 -16.50 -12.49
C GLY A 64 2.83 -15.34 -12.08
N GLY A 65 3.36 -14.52 -11.21
CA GLY A 65 2.68 -13.38 -10.62
C GLY A 65 3.33 -13.00 -9.31
N PHE A 66 2.57 -12.43 -8.39
CA PHE A 66 3.05 -12.03 -7.08
C PHE A 66 2.38 -12.86 -5.97
N VAL A 67 3.13 -13.06 -4.90
CA VAL A 67 2.66 -13.58 -3.61
C VAL A 67 3.22 -12.69 -2.51
N LEU A 68 2.68 -12.78 -1.30
CA LEU A 68 3.30 -12.14 -0.13
C LEU A 68 4.72 -12.69 0.08
N ALA A 69 5.67 -11.83 0.44
CA ALA A 69 7.05 -12.24 0.70
C ALA A 69 7.24 -12.82 2.11
N LYS A 70 6.34 -12.50 3.03
CA LYS A 70 6.28 -12.99 4.41
C LYS A 70 4.83 -13.22 4.82
N PRO A 71 4.54 -13.99 5.89
CA PRO A 71 3.19 -14.21 6.38
C PRO A 71 2.43 -12.90 6.65
N ALA A 72 1.11 -12.89 6.44
CA ALA A 72 0.28 -11.69 6.57
C ALA A 72 0.29 -11.09 8.00
N GLU A 73 0.44 -11.93 9.02
CA GLU A 73 0.62 -11.54 10.42
C GLU A 73 1.92 -10.78 10.70
N ASN A 74 2.91 -10.89 9.81
CA ASN A 74 4.20 -10.24 9.90
C ASN A 74 4.32 -9.02 8.97
N ILE A 75 3.20 -8.56 8.40
CA ILE A 75 3.12 -7.35 7.57
C ILE A 75 2.19 -6.37 8.28
N ASP A 76 2.73 -5.29 8.83
CA ASP A 76 1.89 -4.25 9.38
C ASP A 76 1.44 -3.24 8.31
N VAL A 77 0.34 -2.55 8.61
CA VAL A 77 -0.26 -1.57 7.68
C VAL A 77 0.70 -0.42 7.41
N MET A 78 1.48 0.01 8.40
CA MET A 78 2.43 1.11 8.25
C MET A 78 3.59 0.76 7.31
N GLU A 79 4.04 -0.51 7.27
CA GLU A 79 5.03 -0.98 6.30
C GLU A 79 4.52 -0.81 4.85
N VAL A 80 3.25 -1.13 4.61
CA VAL A 80 2.65 -0.96 3.27
C VAL A 80 2.58 0.52 2.90
N LEU A 81 2.16 1.38 3.82
CA LEU A 81 2.10 2.82 3.60
C LEU A 81 3.49 3.39 3.26
N ARG A 82 4.50 3.07 4.07
CA ARG A 82 5.89 3.51 3.85
C ARG A 82 6.45 3.05 2.51
N ALA A 83 6.10 1.83 2.08
CA ALA A 83 6.55 1.31 0.79
C ALA A 83 5.97 2.08 -0.39
N VAL A 84 4.70 2.47 -0.31
CA VAL A 84 3.95 3.04 -1.44
C VAL A 84 3.97 4.56 -1.48
N ASP A 85 3.96 5.22 -0.33
CA ASP A 85 3.96 6.69 -0.20
C ASP A 85 5.04 7.14 0.82
N PRO A 86 6.33 6.93 0.50
CA PRO A 86 7.43 7.25 1.40
C PRO A 86 7.54 8.76 1.62
N GLY A 87 7.91 9.15 2.86
CA GLY A 87 8.17 10.55 3.20
C GLY A 87 6.92 11.40 3.39
N ARG A 88 5.74 10.80 3.46
CA ARG A 88 4.51 11.52 3.78
C ARG A 88 4.53 11.96 5.24
N SER A 89 4.46 13.26 5.49
CA SER A 89 4.32 13.86 6.81
C SER A 89 2.93 14.48 6.99
N LEU A 90 2.42 14.42 8.21
CA LEU A 90 1.16 15.05 8.58
C LEU A 90 1.27 16.58 8.58
N PHE A 91 2.47 17.11 8.87
CA PHE A 91 2.69 18.53 9.04
C PHE A 91 4.14 18.91 8.66
N THR A 92 4.29 20.00 7.90
CA THR A 92 5.59 20.58 7.59
C THR A 92 5.70 21.95 8.24
N CYS A 93 6.63 22.11 9.18
CA CYS A 93 6.87 23.39 9.84
C CYS A 93 7.65 24.33 8.93
N ALA A 94 7.11 25.50 8.67
CA ALA A 94 7.78 26.57 7.95
C ALA A 94 8.59 27.53 8.85
N GLU A 95 8.63 27.28 10.17
CA GLU A 95 9.32 28.07 11.21
C GLU A 95 9.02 29.58 11.14
N ILE A 96 7.74 29.90 11.12
CA ILE A 96 7.28 31.29 10.96
C ILE A 96 7.44 32.16 12.22
N ARG A 97 7.91 31.62 13.34
CA ARG A 97 8.05 32.35 14.61
C ARG A 97 8.97 33.55 14.49
N GLN A 98 9.95 33.49 13.61
CA GLN A 98 10.89 34.58 13.35
C GLN A 98 10.26 35.77 12.63
N ASN A 99 9.13 35.55 11.93
CA ASN A 99 8.51 36.53 11.04
C ASN A 99 7.46 37.41 11.74
N CYS A 100 7.42 37.42 13.08
CA CYS A 100 6.45 38.27 13.80
C CYS A 100 6.79 39.75 13.63
N ALA A 101 5.83 40.52 13.14
CA ALA A 101 5.99 41.95 12.86
C ALA A 101 6.40 42.79 14.10
N LEU A 102 6.22 42.24 15.32
CA LEU A 102 6.57 42.94 16.56
C LEU A 102 8.04 42.73 16.97
N PHE A 103 8.80 41.87 16.29
CA PHE A 103 10.14 41.52 16.71
C PHE A 103 11.26 42.37 16.07
N GLY A 104 10.93 43.23 15.11
CA GLY A 104 11.93 43.97 14.35
C GLY A 104 12.89 43.03 13.63
N GLU A 105 14.18 43.41 13.55
CA GLU A 105 15.20 42.63 12.86
C GLU A 105 15.69 41.41 13.63
N THR A 106 15.51 41.39 14.95
CA THR A 106 16.05 40.30 15.80
C THR A 106 14.95 39.74 16.68
N PRO A 107 14.47 38.52 16.45
CA PRO A 107 13.48 37.89 17.31
C PRO A 107 14.03 37.66 18.73
N PRO A 108 13.24 37.88 19.78
CA PRO A 108 13.67 37.62 21.15
C PRO A 108 13.89 36.12 21.38
N GLY A 109 14.89 35.75 22.16
CA GLY A 109 15.29 34.35 22.39
C GLY A 109 14.13 33.46 22.88
N TRP A 110 13.24 33.97 23.72
CA TRP A 110 12.06 33.22 24.19
C TRP A 110 11.11 32.80 23.06
N ALA A 111 11.05 33.56 21.95
CA ALA A 111 10.17 33.26 20.84
C ALA A 111 10.70 32.15 19.93
N VAL A 112 12.04 32.02 19.82
CA VAL A 112 12.71 31.13 18.88
C VAL A 112 13.51 30.01 19.54
N SER A 113 13.73 30.06 20.88
CA SER A 113 14.44 29.01 21.60
C SER A 113 13.61 27.72 21.66
N GLY A 114 14.28 26.59 21.49
CA GLY A 114 13.70 25.26 21.50
C GLY A 114 12.77 24.95 20.31
N PRO A 115 12.19 23.77 20.27
CA PRO A 115 11.29 23.36 19.20
C PRO A 115 10.00 24.14 19.18
N CYS A 116 9.44 24.43 17.99
CA CYS A 116 8.12 25.03 17.86
C CYS A 116 7.09 24.12 18.53
N ARG A 117 6.28 24.68 19.46
CA ARG A 117 5.27 23.91 20.21
C ARG A 117 4.20 23.31 19.31
N ILE A 118 3.82 24.02 18.23
CA ILE A 118 2.88 23.50 17.23
C ILE A 118 3.50 22.33 16.49
N HIS A 119 4.77 22.47 16.07
CA HIS A 119 5.49 21.39 15.40
C HIS A 119 5.60 20.15 16.28
N ALA A 120 6.04 20.31 17.52
CA ALA A 120 6.15 19.22 18.49
C ALA A 120 4.80 18.50 18.72
N PHE A 121 3.71 19.26 18.82
CA PHE A 121 2.36 18.68 18.93
C PHE A 121 1.96 17.88 17.70
N MET A 122 2.24 18.41 16.50
CA MET A 122 1.92 17.72 15.23
C MET A 122 2.77 16.47 15.02
N GLU A 123 4.06 16.50 15.42
CA GLU A 123 4.92 15.32 15.42
C GLU A 123 4.42 14.23 16.39
N GLU A 124 3.90 14.63 17.54
CA GLU A 124 3.30 13.68 18.49
C GLU A 124 2.04 13.03 17.89
N ALA A 125 1.18 13.82 17.24
CA ALA A 125 0.00 13.30 16.55
C ALA A 125 0.38 12.31 15.45
N GLU A 126 1.40 12.65 14.64
CA GLU A 126 1.91 11.76 13.59
C GLU A 126 2.46 10.45 14.17
N ARG A 127 3.24 10.51 15.24
CA ARG A 127 3.76 9.30 15.92
C ARG A 127 2.62 8.39 16.44
N LYS A 128 1.57 8.97 17.03
CA LYS A 128 0.39 8.21 17.47
C LYS A 128 -0.31 7.53 16.30
N LEU A 129 -0.50 8.23 15.17
CA LEU A 129 -1.06 7.65 13.95
C LEU A 129 -0.19 6.50 13.41
N GLN A 130 1.12 6.71 13.31
CA GLN A 130 2.05 5.68 12.83
C GLN A 130 2.06 4.45 13.75
N THR A 131 2.04 4.65 15.08
CA THR A 131 1.96 3.57 16.06
C THR A 131 0.66 2.78 15.91
N PHE A 132 -0.47 3.46 15.72
CA PHE A 132 -1.76 2.80 15.49
C PHE A 132 -1.74 1.97 14.20
N LEU A 133 -1.25 2.54 13.10
CA LEU A 133 -1.15 1.82 11.81
C LEU A 133 -0.18 0.62 11.89
N ALA A 134 0.91 0.74 12.64
CA ALA A 134 1.86 -0.35 12.86
C ALA A 134 1.33 -1.43 13.82
N SER A 135 0.32 -1.13 14.63
CA SER A 135 -0.32 -2.13 15.51
C SER A 135 -1.32 -3.04 14.81
N ARG A 136 -1.62 -2.77 13.53
CA ARG A 136 -2.58 -3.54 12.73
C ARG A 136 -1.86 -4.27 11.62
N THR A 137 -2.05 -5.58 11.55
CA THR A 137 -1.43 -6.44 10.53
C THR A 137 -2.34 -6.62 9.31
N LEU A 138 -1.76 -7.10 8.23
CA LEU A 138 -2.53 -7.51 7.06
C LEU A 138 -3.46 -8.68 7.40
N ALA A 139 -3.06 -9.58 8.31
CA ALA A 139 -3.91 -10.67 8.78
C ALA A 139 -5.15 -10.16 9.53
N ASP A 140 -5.02 -9.11 10.34
CA ASP A 140 -6.17 -8.49 11.02
C ASP A 140 -7.18 -7.97 9.99
N LEU A 141 -6.72 -7.27 8.95
CA LEU A 141 -7.58 -6.76 7.88
C LEU A 141 -8.24 -7.90 7.09
N VAL A 142 -7.51 -8.98 6.80
CA VAL A 142 -8.07 -10.19 6.18
C VAL A 142 -9.16 -10.80 7.05
N CYS A 143 -8.94 -10.90 8.36
CA CYS A 143 -9.91 -11.42 9.29
C CYS A 143 -11.21 -10.59 9.31
N GLU A 144 -11.07 -9.26 9.41
CA GLU A 144 -12.22 -8.34 9.39
C GLU A 144 -13.00 -8.40 8.06
N TYR A 145 -12.28 -8.47 6.93
CA TYR A 145 -12.88 -8.64 5.61
C TYR A 145 -13.63 -9.98 5.51
N SER A 146 -12.99 -11.07 5.92
CA SER A 146 -13.55 -12.43 5.83
C SER A 146 -14.78 -12.64 6.73
N CYS A 147 -14.86 -11.90 7.85
CA CYS A 147 -16.03 -11.89 8.72
C CYS A 147 -17.26 -11.24 8.07
N LYS A 148 -17.06 -10.30 7.15
CA LYS A 148 -18.15 -9.58 6.46
C LYS A 148 -18.51 -10.23 5.12
N ALA A 149 -17.52 -10.76 4.39
CA ALA A 149 -17.72 -11.32 3.06
C ALA A 149 -18.41 -12.69 3.15
N PRO A 150 -19.48 -12.95 2.37
CA PRO A 150 -20.07 -14.27 2.30
C PRO A 150 -19.04 -15.31 1.82
N LYS A 151 -19.08 -16.53 2.40
CA LYS A 151 -18.19 -17.63 1.98
C LYS A 151 -18.27 -17.95 0.47
N LYS A 152 -19.43 -17.71 -0.13
CA LYS A 152 -19.63 -17.85 -1.58
C LYS A 152 -18.71 -16.86 -2.35
N PHE A 153 -18.64 -15.61 -1.91
CA PHE A 153 -17.81 -14.58 -2.55
C PHE A 153 -16.33 -14.93 -2.51
N ALA A 154 -15.82 -15.45 -1.39
CA ALA A 154 -14.43 -15.88 -1.29
C ALA A 154 -14.09 -16.98 -2.31
N ARG A 155 -14.98 -17.99 -2.48
CA ARG A 155 -14.83 -19.05 -3.47
C ARG A 155 -14.90 -18.52 -4.92
N GLU A 156 -15.82 -17.59 -5.20
CA GLU A 156 -15.95 -16.96 -6.51
C GLU A 156 -14.70 -16.13 -6.85
N THR A 157 -14.14 -15.42 -5.89
CA THR A 157 -12.88 -14.67 -6.05
C THR A 157 -11.72 -15.61 -6.40
N GLU A 158 -11.53 -16.70 -5.64
CA GLU A 158 -10.49 -17.69 -5.93
C GLU A 158 -10.69 -18.32 -7.30
N GLY A 159 -11.91 -18.71 -7.64
CA GLY A 159 -12.26 -19.26 -8.95
C GLY A 159 -11.92 -18.30 -10.09
N TRP A 160 -12.26 -17.02 -9.94
CA TRP A 160 -11.98 -16.01 -10.95
C TRP A 160 -10.46 -15.87 -11.24
N PHE A 161 -9.61 -15.86 -10.21
CA PHE A 161 -8.16 -15.78 -10.40
C PHE A 161 -7.57 -17.07 -11.00
N LEU A 162 -8.10 -18.23 -10.61
CA LEU A 162 -7.67 -19.53 -11.17
C LEU A 162 -8.00 -19.63 -12.66
N ASP A 163 -9.18 -19.20 -13.09
CA ASP A 163 -9.59 -19.25 -14.49
C ASP A 163 -8.78 -18.28 -15.35
N ARG A 164 -8.53 -17.05 -14.87
CA ARG A 164 -7.61 -16.11 -15.53
C ARG A 164 -6.21 -16.66 -15.70
N LYS A 165 -5.71 -17.36 -14.68
CA LYS A 165 -4.42 -18.04 -14.74
C LYS A 165 -4.39 -19.13 -15.81
N LYS A 166 -5.43 -19.98 -15.90
CA LYS A 166 -5.56 -21.02 -16.93
C LYS A 166 -5.58 -20.40 -18.34
N ASP A 167 -6.36 -19.33 -18.53
CA ASP A 167 -6.44 -18.62 -19.82
C ASP A 167 -5.08 -18.08 -20.28
N ARG A 168 -4.28 -17.50 -19.36
CA ARG A 168 -2.93 -17.01 -19.69
C ARG A 168 -2.01 -18.15 -20.12
N VAL A 169 -2.07 -19.29 -19.43
CA VAL A 169 -1.28 -20.48 -19.78
C VAL A 169 -1.68 -21.00 -21.15
N ALA A 170 -2.96 -21.14 -21.41
CA ALA A 170 -3.49 -21.64 -22.69
C ALA A 170 -3.09 -20.74 -23.88
N ARG A 171 -3.26 -19.40 -23.74
CA ARG A 171 -2.87 -18.46 -24.80
C ARG A 171 -1.41 -18.52 -25.16
N ARG A 172 -0.53 -18.71 -24.18
CA ARG A 172 0.92 -18.76 -24.43
C ARG A 172 1.35 -20.08 -25.06
N GLN A 173 0.68 -21.18 -24.74
CA GLN A 173 0.89 -22.48 -25.41
C GLN A 173 0.44 -22.42 -26.87
N ALA A 174 -0.69 -21.80 -27.17
CA ALA A 174 -1.20 -21.61 -28.52
C ALA A 174 -0.31 -20.68 -29.38
N GLY A 175 0.27 -19.62 -28.78
CA GLY A 175 1.17 -18.67 -29.46
C GLY A 175 2.58 -19.21 -29.70
N GLY A 176 3.02 -20.22 -28.95
CA GLY A 176 4.35 -20.86 -29.12
C GLY A 176 4.41 -21.92 -30.21
N SER A 177 3.27 -22.32 -30.79
CA SER A 177 3.19 -23.38 -31.83
C SER A 177 3.21 -22.82 -33.27
N GLY A 178 3.46 -21.53 -33.45
CA GLY A 178 3.35 -20.85 -34.75
C GLY A 178 4.68 -20.45 -35.42
N GLU A 179 5.84 -20.82 -34.86
CA GLU A 179 7.16 -20.57 -35.46
C GLU A 179 7.92 -21.88 -35.59
N LEU A 180 7.71 -22.58 -36.69
CA LEU A 180 8.61 -23.53 -37.32
C LEU A 180 8.54 -23.39 -38.83
#